data_237837a9cbb605a7a73ee03340f9af8c
#
_entry.id   237837a9cbb605a7a73ee03340f9af8c
#
_cell.length_a   1.000
_cell.length_b   1.000
_cell.length_c   1.000
_cell.angle_alpha   90.00
_cell.angle_beta   90.00
_cell.angle_gamma   90.00
#
_symmetry.space_group_name_H-M   'P 1'
#
loop_
_entity.id
_entity.type
_entity.pdbx_description
1 polymer ?
#
loop_
_entity_poly.entity_id
_entity_poly.type
_entity_poly.pdbx_seq_one_letter_code
_entity_poly.pdbx_strand_id
1 'polypeptide(L)'
;IRIRVLNSAILAPSPHNTQPWRVAFRGEERIVLSIDHTRLIPGCDPIGRQAFISAGAFLENLDLAAKSEGFRADIDLFPGGWPDARTVAKDPVAHVDLIEDRRVDCDPLFLNIPLRHTNRRRFEEKKVPLEAAGELTAAYDFSLVPLGFSHDDDLIRSVADLAAKAMEI
;
A
#
# COMPACT_ATOMS: atom_id res chain seq x y z
N ILE A 1 -21.34 3.85 -3.63
CA ILE A 1 -20.28 3.13 -2.91
C ILE A 1 -18.89 3.56 -3.39
N ARG A 2 -18.53 3.46 -4.68
CA ARG A 2 -17.18 3.71 -5.22
C ARG A 2 -16.54 5.02 -4.73
N ILE A 3 -17.26 6.13 -4.77
CA ILE A 3 -16.73 7.41 -4.29
C ILE A 3 -16.45 7.40 -2.79
N ARG A 4 -17.27 6.71 -1.99
CA ARG A 4 -17.05 6.64 -0.53
C ARG A 4 -15.77 5.89 -0.20
N VAL A 5 -15.56 4.74 -0.80
CA VAL A 5 -14.33 3.95 -0.55
C VAL A 5 -13.08 4.66 -1.07
N LEU A 6 -13.18 5.37 -2.20
CA LEU A 6 -12.07 6.14 -2.76
C LEU A 6 -11.67 7.33 -1.88
N ASN A 7 -12.61 7.94 -1.15
CA ASN A 7 -12.28 9.01 -0.19
C ASN A 7 -11.34 8.54 0.92
N SER A 8 -11.39 7.27 1.30
CA SER A 8 -10.43 6.68 2.24
C SER A 8 -9.16 6.23 1.53
N ALA A 9 -9.28 5.64 0.35
CA ALA A 9 -8.16 5.15 -0.41
C ALA A 9 -7.12 6.25 -0.74
N ILE A 10 -7.57 7.45 -1.09
CA ILE A 10 -6.69 8.60 -1.40
C ILE A 10 -5.89 9.12 -0.21
N LEU A 11 -6.19 8.69 1.02
CA LEU A 11 -5.41 8.99 2.22
C LEU A 11 -4.17 8.10 2.37
N ALA A 12 -3.92 7.21 1.43
CA ALA A 12 -2.74 6.36 1.41
C ALA A 12 -1.45 7.19 1.37
N PRO A 13 -0.34 6.72 1.97
CA PRO A 13 0.94 7.37 1.86
C PRO A 13 1.51 7.26 0.44
N SER A 14 2.27 8.27 0.04
CA SER A 14 3.05 8.23 -1.19
C SER A 14 4.34 9.04 -1.03
N PRO A 15 5.43 8.73 -1.77
CA PRO A 15 6.68 9.47 -1.69
C PRO A 15 6.42 10.93 -2.06
N HIS A 16 6.95 11.85 -1.27
CA HIS A 16 6.73 13.29 -1.38
C HIS A 16 5.25 13.71 -1.53
N ASN A 17 4.33 12.84 -1.13
CA ASN A 17 2.88 13.02 -1.30
C ASN A 17 2.46 13.27 -2.76
N THR A 18 3.15 12.62 -3.69
CA THR A 18 2.86 12.77 -5.14
C THR A 18 1.51 12.20 -5.54
N GLN A 19 0.95 11.28 -4.73
CA GLN A 19 -0.34 10.65 -5.00
C GLN A 19 -0.41 10.08 -6.44
N PRO A 20 0.46 9.13 -6.80
CA PRO A 20 0.69 8.72 -8.19
C PRO A 20 -0.38 7.73 -8.70
N TRP A 21 -1.58 7.83 -8.25
CA TRP A 21 -2.69 6.98 -8.66
C TRP A 21 -3.64 7.70 -9.60
N ARG A 22 -4.08 6.97 -10.59
CA ARG A 22 -5.16 7.34 -11.50
C ARG A 22 -6.25 6.30 -11.40
N VAL A 23 -7.47 6.76 -11.19
CA VAL A 23 -8.64 5.89 -11.05
C VAL A 23 -9.58 6.11 -12.22
N ALA A 24 -10.06 5.02 -12.80
CA ALA A 24 -11.12 5.03 -13.78
C ALA A 24 -12.23 4.04 -13.37
N PHE A 25 -13.43 4.28 -13.83
CA PHE A 25 -14.56 3.37 -13.62
C PHE A 25 -14.86 2.59 -14.90
N ARG A 26 -15.13 1.30 -14.77
CA ARG A 26 -15.58 0.43 -15.84
C ARG A 26 -16.89 -0.23 -15.41
N GLY A 27 -17.95 0.01 -16.15
CA GLY A 27 -19.29 -0.43 -15.75
C GLY A 27 -19.73 0.19 -14.42
N GLU A 28 -20.60 -0.52 -13.71
CA GLU A 28 -21.20 -0.03 -12.45
C GLU A 28 -20.37 -0.39 -11.21
N GLU A 29 -19.56 -1.43 -11.24
CA GLU A 29 -18.92 -2.00 -10.07
C GLU A 29 -17.38 -1.89 -10.10
N ARG A 30 -16.76 -1.94 -11.28
CA ARG A 30 -15.31 -2.02 -11.40
C ARG A 30 -14.61 -0.67 -11.25
N ILE A 31 -13.58 -0.68 -10.42
CA ILE A 31 -12.58 0.39 -10.29
C ILE A 31 -11.30 -0.10 -10.97
N VAL A 32 -10.70 0.74 -11.80
CA VAL A 32 -9.41 0.47 -12.44
C VAL A 32 -8.38 1.42 -11.84
N LEU A 33 -7.36 0.87 -11.21
CA LEU A 33 -6.24 1.63 -10.65
C LEU A 33 -5.04 1.55 -11.59
N SER A 34 -4.46 2.69 -11.90
CA SER A 34 -3.24 2.82 -12.72
C SER A 34 -2.27 3.81 -12.07
N ILE A 35 -1.00 3.78 -12.46
CA ILE A 35 -0.02 4.79 -12.05
C ILE A 35 -0.12 6.01 -12.99
N ASP A 36 -0.18 7.18 -12.40
CA ASP A 36 -0.04 8.45 -13.13
C ASP A 36 1.45 8.76 -13.34
N HIS A 37 1.93 8.54 -14.56
CA HIS A 37 3.33 8.76 -14.92
C HIS A 37 3.78 10.21 -14.77
N THR A 38 2.84 11.18 -14.82
CA THR A 38 3.18 12.61 -14.64
C THR A 38 3.52 12.97 -13.20
N ARG A 39 3.21 12.06 -12.27
CA ARG A 39 3.46 12.20 -10.83
C ARG A 39 4.60 11.32 -10.32
N LEU A 40 5.30 10.63 -11.22
CA LEU A 40 6.50 9.89 -10.87
C LEU A 40 7.66 10.85 -10.57
N ILE A 41 8.58 10.38 -9.74
CA ILE A 41 9.77 11.14 -9.31
C ILE A 41 11.05 10.38 -9.69
N PRO A 42 11.40 10.33 -10.99
CA PRO A 42 12.46 9.46 -11.48
C PRO A 42 13.85 9.72 -10.86
N GLY A 43 14.07 10.91 -10.34
CA GLY A 43 15.30 11.23 -9.59
C GLY A 43 15.43 10.51 -8.24
N CYS A 44 14.33 10.10 -7.62
CA CYS A 44 14.32 9.40 -6.33
C CYS A 44 13.78 7.96 -6.45
N ASP A 45 13.04 7.68 -7.51
CA ASP A 45 12.39 6.39 -7.78
C ASP A 45 12.51 6.03 -9.27
N PRO A 46 13.72 5.74 -9.75
CA PRO A 46 13.97 5.55 -11.20
C PRO A 46 13.22 4.37 -11.81
N ILE A 47 12.88 3.37 -11.00
CA ILE A 47 12.14 2.16 -11.43
C ILE A 47 10.67 2.16 -11.03
N GLY A 48 10.17 3.21 -10.38
CA GLY A 48 8.78 3.33 -9.97
C GLY A 48 8.37 2.43 -8.79
N ARG A 49 9.33 1.85 -8.06
CA ARG A 49 9.05 0.94 -6.94
C ARG A 49 8.18 1.58 -5.88
N GLN A 50 8.49 2.82 -5.49
CA GLN A 50 7.73 3.53 -4.46
C GLN A 50 6.31 3.90 -4.94
N ALA A 51 6.14 4.13 -6.24
CA ALA A 51 4.81 4.34 -6.82
C ALA A 51 3.94 3.07 -6.68
N PHE A 52 4.50 1.87 -6.93
CA PHE A 52 3.78 0.60 -6.71
C PHE A 52 3.48 0.33 -5.24
N ILE A 53 4.42 0.62 -4.33
CA ILE A 53 4.18 0.54 -2.87
C ILE A 53 3.01 1.47 -2.48
N SER A 54 2.96 2.68 -3.04
CA SER A 54 1.86 3.62 -2.82
C SER A 54 0.53 3.09 -3.34
N ALA A 55 0.53 2.44 -4.52
CA ALA A 55 -0.66 1.81 -5.07
C ALA A 55 -1.15 0.65 -4.18
N GLY A 56 -0.23 -0.15 -3.60
CA GLY A 56 -0.57 -1.18 -2.62
C GLY A 56 -1.23 -0.59 -1.37
N ALA A 57 -0.66 0.49 -0.82
CA ALA A 57 -1.25 1.18 0.33
C ALA A 57 -2.62 1.80 0.00
N PHE A 58 -2.82 2.27 -1.24
CA PHE A 58 -4.12 2.74 -1.73
C PHE A 58 -5.15 1.60 -1.78
N LEU A 59 -4.76 0.43 -2.28
CA LEU A 59 -5.63 -0.75 -2.35
C LEU A 59 -6.01 -1.26 -0.97
N GLU A 60 -5.09 -1.27 -0.03
CA GLU A 60 -5.36 -1.62 1.38
C GLU A 60 -6.39 -0.68 2.00
N ASN A 61 -6.19 0.63 1.89
CA ASN A 61 -7.17 1.60 2.38
C ASN A 61 -8.54 1.44 1.70
N LEU A 62 -8.56 1.06 0.41
CA LEU A 62 -9.79 0.81 -0.34
C LEU A 62 -10.52 -0.42 0.21
N ASP A 63 -9.80 -1.52 0.46
CA ASP A 63 -10.37 -2.75 1.00
C ASP A 63 -10.95 -2.54 2.40
N LEU A 64 -10.19 -1.89 3.29
CA LEU A 64 -10.66 -1.51 4.63
C LEU A 64 -11.95 -0.67 4.56
N ALA A 65 -12.00 0.30 3.63
CA ALA A 65 -13.17 1.13 3.44
C ALA A 65 -14.35 0.35 2.82
N ALA A 66 -14.09 -0.58 1.90
CA ALA A 66 -15.12 -1.43 1.34
C ALA A 66 -15.77 -2.30 2.43
N LYS A 67 -14.96 -2.94 3.29
CA LYS A 67 -15.44 -3.72 4.44
C LYS A 67 -16.31 -2.89 5.38
N SER A 68 -15.93 -1.64 5.67
CA SER A 68 -16.72 -0.75 6.53
C SER A 68 -18.08 -0.40 5.95
N GLU A 69 -18.27 -0.54 4.64
CA GLU A 69 -19.50 -0.27 3.92
C GLU A 69 -20.29 -1.56 3.59
N GLY A 70 -19.84 -2.73 4.08
CA GLY A 70 -20.49 -4.03 3.83
C GLY A 70 -20.20 -4.59 2.46
N PHE A 71 -19.03 -4.27 1.89
CA PHE A 71 -18.56 -4.78 0.60
C PHE A 71 -17.24 -5.52 0.77
N ARG A 72 -17.06 -6.57 -0.03
CA ARG A 72 -15.77 -7.20 -0.27
C ARG A 72 -15.15 -6.60 -1.53
N ALA A 73 -13.90 -6.21 -1.45
CA ALA A 73 -13.12 -5.83 -2.61
C ALA A 73 -12.46 -7.07 -3.23
N ASP A 74 -12.83 -7.40 -4.47
CA ASP A 74 -12.17 -8.45 -5.25
C ASP A 74 -11.10 -7.78 -6.09
N ILE A 75 -9.82 -8.01 -5.73
CA ILE A 75 -8.67 -7.28 -6.27
C ILE A 75 -7.87 -8.21 -7.17
N ASP A 76 -7.91 -7.94 -8.47
CA ASP A 76 -7.09 -8.58 -9.50
C ASP A 76 -5.85 -7.72 -9.74
N LEU A 77 -4.70 -8.16 -9.21
CA LEU A 77 -3.43 -7.45 -9.33
C LEU A 77 -2.77 -7.73 -10.68
N PHE A 78 -2.31 -6.67 -11.34
CA PHE A 78 -1.60 -6.72 -12.61
C PHE A 78 -2.32 -7.54 -13.68
N PRO A 79 -3.57 -7.15 -14.04
CA PRO A 79 -4.41 -7.92 -14.98
C PRO A 79 -3.78 -8.03 -16.38
N GLY A 80 -2.86 -7.13 -16.74
CA GLY A 80 -2.03 -7.19 -17.96
C GLY A 80 -0.72 -7.95 -17.81
N GLY A 81 -0.49 -8.60 -16.67
CA GLY A 81 0.78 -9.22 -16.30
C GLY A 81 1.68 -8.29 -15.50
N TRP A 82 2.76 -8.83 -14.96
CA TRP A 82 3.70 -8.06 -14.13
C TRP A 82 4.35 -6.93 -14.94
N PRO A 83 4.26 -5.67 -14.47
CA PRO A 83 4.77 -4.53 -15.22
C PRO A 83 6.30 -4.54 -15.27
N ASP A 84 6.84 -4.23 -16.42
CA ASP A 84 8.25 -3.86 -16.58
C ASP A 84 8.42 -2.34 -16.58
N ALA A 85 9.67 -1.86 -16.58
CA ALA A 85 9.97 -0.43 -16.59
C ALA A 85 9.38 0.34 -17.79
N ARG A 86 8.94 -0.36 -18.87
CA ARG A 86 8.35 0.24 -20.06
C ARG A 86 6.84 0.31 -20.00
N THR A 87 6.20 -0.54 -19.17
CA THR A 87 4.76 -0.71 -19.08
C THR A 87 4.15 -0.10 -17.81
N VAL A 88 4.99 0.30 -16.83
CA VAL A 88 4.61 0.89 -15.53
C VAL A 88 3.47 1.91 -15.60
N ALA A 89 3.40 2.67 -16.70
CA ALA A 89 2.41 3.75 -16.85
C ALA A 89 1.29 3.42 -17.85
N LYS A 90 1.31 2.23 -18.46
CA LYS A 90 0.36 1.87 -19.53
C LYS A 90 -0.71 0.91 -19.04
N ASP A 91 -0.32 -0.07 -18.23
CA ASP A 91 -1.20 -1.13 -17.78
C ASP A 91 -1.79 -0.82 -16.40
N PRO A 92 -3.03 -1.25 -16.12
CA PRO A 92 -3.59 -1.14 -14.79
C PRO A 92 -2.75 -1.89 -13.76
N VAL A 93 -2.58 -1.27 -12.58
CA VAL A 93 -1.99 -1.93 -11.40
C VAL A 93 -2.97 -2.92 -10.82
N ALA A 94 -4.26 -2.56 -10.83
CA ALA A 94 -5.31 -3.45 -10.33
C ALA A 94 -6.67 -3.16 -10.99
N HIS A 95 -7.45 -4.21 -11.11
CA HIS A 95 -8.90 -4.14 -11.22
C HIS A 95 -9.51 -4.47 -9.87
N VAL A 96 -10.48 -3.68 -9.42
CA VAL A 96 -11.18 -3.91 -8.15
C VAL A 96 -12.67 -3.94 -8.42
N ASP A 97 -13.29 -5.06 -8.11
CA ASP A 97 -14.74 -5.22 -8.15
C ASP A 97 -15.29 -5.18 -6.72
N LEU A 98 -16.27 -4.29 -6.48
CA LEU A 98 -16.92 -4.17 -5.17
C LEU A 98 -18.17 -5.06 -5.15
N ILE A 99 -18.13 -6.09 -4.34
CA ILE A 99 -19.18 -7.10 -4.21
C ILE A 99 -19.89 -6.90 -2.87
N GLU A 100 -21.21 -6.64 -2.89
CA GLU A 100 -21.97 -6.53 -1.63
C GLU A 100 -21.87 -7.86 -0.85
N ASP A 101 -21.35 -7.81 0.37
CA ASP A 101 -21.28 -8.94 1.28
C ASP A 101 -21.47 -8.45 2.73
N ARG A 102 -22.69 -8.57 3.21
CA ARG A 102 -23.08 -8.13 4.58
C ARG A 102 -22.50 -8.99 5.69
N ARG A 103 -21.78 -10.06 5.36
CA ARG A 103 -21.11 -10.92 6.36
C ARG A 103 -19.66 -10.48 6.60
N VAL A 104 -19.17 -9.52 5.81
CA VAL A 104 -17.82 -8.96 6.01
C VAL A 104 -17.83 -8.10 7.27
N ASP A 105 -16.94 -8.41 8.19
CA ASP A 105 -16.72 -7.60 9.39
C ASP A 105 -15.91 -6.33 9.05
N CYS A 106 -16.30 -5.23 9.66
CA CYS A 106 -15.52 -4.00 9.58
C CYS A 106 -14.18 -4.18 10.30
N ASP A 107 -13.08 -3.99 9.58
CA ASP A 107 -11.76 -4.04 10.18
C ASP A 107 -11.51 -2.79 11.04
N PRO A 108 -11.08 -2.95 12.31
CA PRO A 108 -10.77 -1.82 13.19
C PRO A 108 -9.71 -0.87 12.64
N LEU A 109 -8.82 -1.33 11.77
CA LEU A 109 -7.80 -0.51 11.11
C LEU A 109 -8.41 0.59 10.24
N PHE A 110 -9.64 0.44 9.76
CA PHE A 110 -10.36 1.48 9.02
C PHE A 110 -10.39 2.81 9.77
N LEU A 111 -10.61 2.79 11.08
CA LEU A 111 -10.67 3.98 11.92
C LEU A 111 -9.31 4.71 12.02
N ASN A 112 -8.22 4.03 11.72
CA ASN A 112 -6.87 4.59 11.75
C ASN A 112 -6.46 5.28 10.43
N ILE A 113 -7.18 5.05 9.32
CA ILE A 113 -6.85 5.66 8.04
C ILE A 113 -6.71 7.19 8.15
N PRO A 114 -7.68 7.95 8.70
CA PRO A 114 -7.57 9.39 8.82
C PRO A 114 -6.57 9.86 9.88
N LEU A 115 -6.18 8.98 10.81
CA LEU A 115 -5.24 9.29 11.88
C LEU A 115 -3.79 9.04 11.48
N ARG A 116 -3.58 8.23 10.46
CA ARG A 116 -2.25 7.89 9.96
C ARG A 116 -1.54 9.13 9.42
N HIS A 117 -0.31 9.35 9.86
CA HIS A 117 0.58 10.38 9.32
C HIS A 117 2.02 9.87 9.25
N THR A 118 2.83 10.48 8.39
CA THR A 118 4.26 10.16 8.28
C THR A 118 5.02 10.83 9.42
N ASN A 119 5.63 10.03 10.29
CA ASN A 119 6.54 10.55 11.29
C ASN A 119 7.87 10.92 10.61
N ARG A 120 8.29 12.19 10.75
CA ARG A 120 9.58 12.73 10.23
C ARG A 120 10.57 13.03 11.35
N ARG A 121 10.21 12.74 12.61
CA ARG A 121 11.10 12.92 13.74
C ARG A 121 12.00 11.72 13.89
N ARG A 122 13.16 11.90 14.54
CA ARG A 122 14.02 10.79 14.95
C ARG A 122 13.21 9.83 15.84
N PHE A 123 13.35 8.54 15.60
CA PHE A 123 12.78 7.52 16.46
C PHE A 123 13.55 7.47 17.80
N GLU A 124 12.86 7.08 18.85
CA GLU A 124 13.48 6.82 20.15
C GLU A 124 14.40 5.60 20.08
N GLU A 125 15.45 5.59 20.88
CA GLU A 125 16.34 4.43 21.04
C GLU A 125 15.67 3.36 21.91
N LYS A 126 14.54 2.84 21.42
CA LYS A 126 13.71 1.89 22.13
C LYS A 126 13.35 0.73 21.19
N LYS A 127 13.62 -0.49 21.66
CA LYS A 127 13.22 -1.70 20.91
C LYS A 127 11.71 -1.83 20.89
N VAL A 128 11.17 -2.30 19.76
CA VAL A 128 9.74 -2.67 19.65
C VAL A 128 9.48 -3.84 20.58
N PRO A 129 8.45 -3.78 21.45
CA PRO A 129 8.09 -4.91 22.31
C PRO A 129 7.80 -6.18 21.50
N LEU A 130 8.15 -7.35 22.05
CA LEU A 130 7.88 -8.63 21.37
C LEU A 130 6.37 -8.87 21.16
N GLU A 131 5.53 -8.39 22.08
CA GLU A 131 4.07 -8.45 21.95
C GLU A 131 3.61 -7.69 20.70
N ALA A 132 4.11 -6.48 20.49
CA ALA A 132 3.76 -5.68 19.31
C ALA A 132 4.25 -6.33 18.00
N ALA A 133 5.42 -6.97 18.01
CA ALA A 133 5.89 -7.76 16.87
C ALA A 133 4.99 -8.97 16.61
N GLY A 134 4.51 -9.62 17.68
CA GLY A 134 3.55 -10.72 17.60
C GLY A 134 2.19 -10.29 17.01
N GLU A 135 1.66 -9.15 17.47
CA GLU A 135 0.42 -8.57 16.95
C GLU A 135 0.54 -8.21 15.46
N LEU A 136 1.66 -7.60 15.04
CA LEU A 136 1.92 -7.30 13.64
C LEU A 136 2.01 -8.57 12.78
N THR A 137 2.66 -9.61 13.29
CA THR A 137 2.74 -10.90 12.58
C THR A 137 1.36 -11.54 12.44
N ALA A 138 0.54 -11.49 13.51
CA ALA A 138 -0.80 -12.06 13.50
C ALA A 138 -1.76 -11.30 12.57
N ALA A 139 -1.58 -9.98 12.44
CA ALA A 139 -2.37 -9.15 11.53
C ALA A 139 -1.93 -9.28 10.06
N TYR A 140 -0.77 -9.89 9.80
CA TYR A 140 -0.22 -10.04 8.46
C TYR A 140 -0.67 -11.38 7.86
N ASP A 141 -1.56 -11.32 6.90
CA ASP A 141 -2.10 -12.49 6.19
C ASP A 141 -1.73 -12.47 4.69
N PHE A 142 -0.42 -12.43 4.39
CA PHE A 142 0.04 -12.43 3.02
C PHE A 142 1.18 -13.44 2.79
N SER A 143 0.83 -14.61 2.26
CA SER A 143 1.74 -15.75 2.11
C SER A 143 2.84 -15.56 1.05
N LEU A 144 2.67 -14.63 0.09
CA LEU A 144 3.63 -14.41 -1.01
C LEU A 144 4.89 -13.65 -0.57
N VAL A 145 4.79 -12.86 0.49
CA VAL A 145 5.93 -12.08 1.03
C VAL A 145 6.04 -12.39 2.51
N PRO A 146 6.97 -13.25 2.92
CA PRO A 146 7.11 -13.60 4.34
C PRO A 146 7.52 -12.38 5.16
N LEU A 147 6.90 -12.22 6.33
CA LEU A 147 7.23 -11.20 7.31
C LEU A 147 8.08 -11.79 8.42
N GLY A 148 9.17 -11.13 8.77
CA GLY A 148 10.02 -11.49 9.89
C GLY A 148 10.45 -10.26 10.68
N PHE A 149 10.68 -10.46 11.98
CA PHE A 149 11.22 -9.46 12.88
C PHE A 149 12.58 -9.90 13.43
N SER A 150 13.46 -8.93 13.61
CA SER A 150 14.74 -9.17 14.26
C SER A 150 15.04 -8.09 15.27
N HIS A 151 15.61 -8.50 16.44
CA HIS A 151 16.17 -7.61 17.45
C HIS A 151 17.70 -7.69 17.49
N ASP A 152 18.30 -8.36 16.52
CA ASP A 152 19.76 -8.46 16.35
C ASP A 152 20.30 -7.13 15.86
N ASP A 153 21.06 -6.44 16.71
CA ASP A 153 21.59 -5.10 16.44
C ASP A 153 22.63 -5.12 15.30
N ASP A 154 23.33 -6.23 15.05
CA ASP A 154 24.29 -6.35 13.96
C ASP A 154 23.57 -6.54 12.62
N LEU A 155 22.51 -7.35 12.61
CA LEU A 155 21.66 -7.50 11.43
C LEU A 155 20.97 -6.18 11.08
N ILE A 156 20.41 -5.48 12.06
CA ILE A 156 19.74 -4.19 11.87
C ILE A 156 20.73 -3.17 11.28
N ARG A 157 21.94 -3.07 11.81
CA ARG A 157 23.00 -2.18 11.27
C ARG A 157 23.36 -2.56 9.84
N SER A 158 23.56 -3.86 9.56
CA SER A 158 23.91 -4.34 8.22
C SER A 158 22.85 -3.99 7.19
N VAL A 159 21.57 -4.15 7.54
CA VAL A 159 20.44 -3.79 6.65
C VAL A 159 20.38 -2.26 6.45
N ALA A 160 20.58 -1.47 7.50
CA ALA A 160 20.59 -0.02 7.41
C ALA A 160 21.74 0.50 6.51
N ASP A 161 22.94 -0.07 6.62
CA ASP A 161 24.09 0.26 5.79
C ASP A 161 23.86 -0.09 4.32
N LEU A 162 23.24 -1.26 4.05
CA LEU A 162 22.87 -1.64 2.69
C LEU A 162 21.82 -0.70 2.09
N ALA A 163 20.82 -0.33 2.89
CA ALA A 163 19.78 0.62 2.46
C ALA A 163 20.38 2.00 2.18
N ALA A 164 21.28 2.49 3.03
CA ALA A 164 21.97 3.77 2.82
C ALA A 164 22.78 3.76 1.50
N LYS A 165 23.58 2.72 1.27
CA LYS A 165 24.37 2.57 0.04
C LYS A 165 23.49 2.50 -1.21
N ALA A 166 22.31 1.86 -1.12
CA ALA A 166 21.38 1.79 -2.24
C ALA A 166 20.71 3.14 -2.57
N MET A 167 20.75 4.11 -1.65
CA MET A 167 20.21 5.47 -1.86
C MET A 167 21.26 6.47 -2.37
N GLU A 168 22.54 6.09 -2.42
CA GLU A 168 23.64 6.92 -2.92
C GLU A 168 23.84 6.79 -4.46
N ILE A 169 23.08 5.93 -5.11
CA ILE A 169 23.06 5.70 -6.55
C ILE A 169 22.02 6.59 -7.22
#